data_8e5378b1b15f9c1b37784b9e8f84bf9e
#
_entry.id   8e5378b1b15f9c1b37784b9e8f84bf9e
#
_cell.length_a   1.000
_cell.length_b   1.000
_cell.length_c   1.000
_cell.angle_alpha   90.00
_cell.angle_beta   90.00
_cell.angle_gamma   90.00
#
_symmetry.space_group_name_H-M   'P 1'
#
loop_
_entity.id
_entity.type
_entity.pdbx_description
1 polymer ?
#
loop_
_entity_poly.entity_id
_entity_poly.type
_entity_poly.pdbx_seq_one_letter_code
_entity_poly.pdbx_strand_id
1 'polypeptide(L)'
;LDPKSSQVAEYTPPTAKDPHTPVFGPDGALWFTAQESNLIGRVDVTTGKISEFSVPKQNAHPYGIVSADDGALWFCKLTGGRLGRVDPKTGAITEFAPPNSEVQPRRLVAVSGAIYFTDFGGGRLGRLTLADKKFQLWQSPSGSDSEPYGIDVDSTGKIWYEESAEKANKLVRFDPATQKFTVFPMPVKNSSVRSITRDARGRLWMPLSLPNKIMVVE
;
A
#
# COMPACT_ATOMS: atom_id res chain seq x y z
N LEU A 1 9.42 -14.32 -14.20
CA LEU A 1 9.03 -14.82 -15.52
C LEU A 1 9.66 -13.96 -16.61
N ASP A 2 10.44 -14.55 -17.47
CA ASP A 2 10.91 -13.90 -18.69
C ASP A 2 9.81 -13.98 -19.77
N PRO A 3 9.27 -12.84 -20.21
CA PRO A 3 8.17 -12.84 -21.18
C PRO A 3 8.57 -13.36 -22.58
N LYS A 4 9.86 -13.44 -22.90
CA LYS A 4 10.34 -13.95 -24.19
C LYS A 4 10.53 -15.46 -24.19
N SER A 5 11.06 -16.02 -23.11
CA SER A 5 11.37 -17.44 -22.99
C SER A 5 10.32 -18.23 -22.20
N SER A 6 9.39 -17.55 -21.51
CA SER A 6 8.44 -18.11 -20.56
C SER A 6 9.11 -18.87 -19.39
N GLN A 7 10.41 -18.68 -19.18
CA GLN A 7 11.13 -19.28 -18.06
C GLN A 7 10.80 -18.57 -16.75
N VAL A 8 10.63 -19.35 -15.69
CA VAL A 8 10.42 -18.89 -14.31
C VAL A 8 11.69 -19.16 -13.52
N ALA A 9 12.18 -18.13 -12.81
CA ALA A 9 13.22 -18.30 -11.79
C ALA A 9 12.57 -18.11 -10.40
N GLU A 10 12.91 -19.00 -9.49
CA GLU A 10 12.44 -18.97 -8.10
C GLU A 10 13.62 -18.65 -7.18
N TYR A 11 13.35 -17.79 -6.19
CA TYR A 11 14.34 -17.38 -5.19
C TYR A 11 13.76 -17.62 -3.80
N THR A 12 14.45 -18.38 -2.96
CA THR A 12 14.02 -18.67 -1.60
C THR A 12 14.63 -17.67 -0.63
N PRO A 13 13.81 -16.90 0.11
CA PRO A 13 14.32 -16.02 1.16
C PRO A 13 15.01 -16.83 2.28
N PRO A 14 16.05 -16.30 2.94
CA PRO A 14 16.75 -17.00 4.01
C PRO A 14 15.86 -17.39 5.19
N THR A 15 14.99 -16.46 5.66
CA THR A 15 14.13 -16.68 6.82
C THR A 15 12.68 -16.28 6.61
N ALA A 16 12.37 -15.35 5.68
CA ALA A 16 11.01 -14.94 5.38
C ALA A 16 10.21 -16.10 4.76
N LYS A 17 9.01 -16.36 5.30
CA LYS A 17 8.15 -17.49 4.89
C LYS A 17 6.95 -17.07 4.07
N ASP A 18 6.63 -15.78 4.06
CA ASP A 18 5.38 -15.22 3.53
C ASP A 18 5.62 -13.90 2.79
N PRO A 19 6.42 -13.87 1.70
CA PRO A 19 6.57 -12.65 0.90
C PRO A 19 5.19 -12.21 0.40
N HIS A 20 4.82 -10.93 0.69
CA HIS A 20 3.46 -10.46 0.49
C HIS A 20 3.33 -9.39 -0.59
N THR A 21 3.82 -8.18 -0.35
CA THR A 21 3.67 -7.06 -1.30
C THR A 21 5.04 -6.68 -1.85
N PRO A 22 5.28 -6.83 -3.17
CA PRO A 22 6.54 -6.42 -3.80
C PRO A 22 6.44 -5.00 -4.37
N VAL A 23 7.60 -4.31 -4.44
CA VAL A 23 7.79 -3.02 -5.12
C VAL A 23 9.23 -2.88 -5.58
N PHE A 24 9.47 -2.23 -6.71
CA PHE A 24 10.81 -1.82 -7.08
C PHE A 24 11.24 -0.60 -6.28
N GLY A 25 12.40 -0.71 -5.62
CA GLY A 25 13.01 0.38 -4.88
C GLY A 25 13.77 1.36 -5.77
N PRO A 26 14.15 2.54 -5.23
CA PRO A 26 14.93 3.54 -5.96
C PRO A 26 16.35 3.06 -6.27
N ASP A 27 16.80 1.99 -5.65
CA ASP A 27 18.07 1.29 -5.90
C ASP A 27 17.97 0.23 -7.01
N GLY A 28 16.83 0.09 -7.68
CA GLY A 28 16.56 -0.89 -8.72
C GLY A 28 16.35 -2.33 -8.22
N ALA A 29 16.44 -2.58 -6.91
CA ALA A 29 16.16 -3.88 -6.33
C ALA A 29 14.64 -4.09 -6.13
N LEU A 30 14.22 -5.36 -6.06
CA LEU A 30 12.87 -5.70 -5.67
C LEU A 30 12.78 -5.80 -4.14
N TRP A 31 11.96 -4.98 -3.54
CA TRP A 31 11.68 -4.98 -2.11
C TRP A 31 10.33 -5.62 -1.85
N PHE A 32 10.18 -6.31 -0.73
CA PHE A 32 8.91 -6.93 -0.36
C PHE A 32 8.69 -6.93 1.17
N THR A 33 7.45 -6.96 1.57
CA THR A 33 7.06 -7.20 2.96
C THR A 33 6.87 -8.69 3.19
N ALA A 34 7.28 -9.18 4.38
CA ALA A 34 6.99 -10.52 4.88
C ALA A 34 6.22 -10.39 6.19
N GLN A 35 4.91 -10.55 6.11
CA GLN A 35 3.96 -10.17 7.15
C GLN A 35 4.15 -10.98 8.44
N GLU A 36 4.04 -12.30 8.33
CA GLU A 36 4.14 -13.22 9.49
C GLU A 36 5.58 -13.31 10.02
N SER A 37 6.55 -13.14 9.13
CA SER A 37 7.98 -13.18 9.49
C SER A 37 8.48 -11.86 10.08
N ASN A 38 7.67 -10.80 10.05
CA ASN A 38 8.00 -9.47 10.57
C ASN A 38 9.27 -8.86 9.93
N LEU A 39 9.43 -9.04 8.62
CA LEU A 39 10.61 -8.65 7.85
C LEU A 39 10.26 -7.78 6.65
N ILE A 40 11.25 -6.99 6.24
CA ILE A 40 11.31 -6.39 4.91
C ILE A 40 12.43 -7.11 4.15
N GLY A 41 12.11 -7.67 2.99
CA GLY A 41 13.08 -8.34 2.13
C GLY A 41 13.52 -7.47 0.96
N ARG A 42 14.75 -7.67 0.47
CA ARG A 42 15.33 -7.03 -0.71
C ARG A 42 15.99 -8.08 -1.59
N VAL A 43 15.59 -8.15 -2.84
CA VAL A 43 16.20 -9.01 -3.86
C VAL A 43 17.02 -8.14 -4.80
N ASP A 44 18.29 -8.41 -4.89
CA ASP A 44 19.13 -7.90 -5.97
C ASP A 44 18.75 -8.64 -7.26
N VAL A 45 18.11 -7.97 -8.19
CA VAL A 45 17.55 -8.60 -9.39
C VAL A 45 18.62 -9.07 -10.39
N THR A 46 19.88 -8.61 -10.24
CA THR A 46 20.99 -9.02 -11.08
C THR A 46 21.62 -10.33 -10.58
N THR A 47 21.78 -10.46 -9.26
CA THR A 47 22.48 -11.58 -8.64
C THR A 47 21.53 -12.61 -8.01
N GLY A 48 20.27 -12.26 -7.80
CA GLY A 48 19.30 -13.06 -7.05
C GLY A 48 19.54 -13.08 -5.54
N LYS A 49 20.54 -12.34 -5.03
CA LYS A 49 20.86 -12.29 -3.61
C LYS A 49 19.72 -11.62 -2.84
N ILE A 50 19.27 -12.29 -1.78
CA ILE A 50 18.22 -11.75 -0.87
C ILE A 50 18.86 -11.28 0.43
N SER A 51 18.47 -10.09 0.86
CA SER A 51 18.78 -9.51 2.17
C SER A 51 17.46 -9.28 2.94
N GLU A 52 17.49 -9.47 4.25
CA GLU A 52 16.32 -9.34 5.12
C GLU A 52 16.60 -8.35 6.25
N PHE A 53 15.61 -7.52 6.57
CA PHE A 53 15.70 -6.47 7.58
C PHE A 53 14.54 -6.64 8.56
N SER A 54 14.88 -6.83 9.84
CA SER A 54 13.87 -7.00 10.89
C SER A 54 13.11 -5.69 11.14
N VAL A 55 11.79 -5.76 11.11
CA VAL A 55 10.95 -4.64 11.49
C VAL A 55 10.99 -4.48 13.02
N PRO A 56 11.28 -3.27 13.55
CA PRO A 56 11.25 -3.03 14.98
C PRO A 56 9.91 -3.41 15.59
N LYS A 57 9.94 -3.96 16.80
CA LYS A 57 8.79 -4.51 17.51
C LYS A 57 8.22 -5.77 16.84
N GLN A 58 8.14 -6.85 17.62
CA GLN A 58 7.58 -8.13 17.17
C GLN A 58 6.10 -7.99 16.77
N ASN A 59 5.65 -8.84 15.85
CA ASN A 59 4.27 -8.92 15.37
C ASN A 59 3.77 -7.58 14.77
N ALA A 60 4.64 -6.86 14.07
CA ALA A 60 4.27 -5.61 13.41
C ALA A 60 3.42 -5.82 12.16
N HIS A 61 3.49 -7.01 11.56
CA HIS A 61 2.79 -7.40 10.33
C HIS A 61 2.96 -6.36 9.21
N PRO A 62 4.19 -6.17 8.66
CA PRO A 62 4.41 -5.27 7.54
C PRO A 62 3.59 -5.73 6.33
N TYR A 63 2.84 -4.82 5.70
CA TYR A 63 1.83 -5.19 4.70
C TYR A 63 2.03 -4.48 3.36
N GLY A 64 1.38 -3.34 3.12
CA GLY A 64 1.63 -2.53 1.93
C GLY A 64 3.01 -1.89 1.96
N ILE A 65 3.68 -1.77 0.82
CA ILE A 65 4.97 -1.09 0.67
C ILE A 65 5.00 -0.32 -0.66
N VAL A 66 5.60 0.88 -0.66
CA VAL A 66 5.80 1.72 -1.85
C VAL A 66 7.17 2.39 -1.82
N SER A 67 7.67 2.74 -3.01
CA SER A 67 8.80 3.66 -3.18
C SER A 67 8.30 5.10 -3.19
N ALA A 68 9.02 6.03 -2.54
CA ALA A 68 8.61 7.43 -2.43
C ALA A 68 9.68 8.41 -2.92
N ASP A 69 9.27 9.66 -3.15
CA ASP A 69 10.10 10.73 -3.70
C ASP A 69 11.27 11.14 -2.78
N ASP A 70 11.23 10.75 -1.49
CA ASP A 70 12.33 10.97 -0.54
C ASP A 70 13.46 9.93 -0.69
N GLY A 71 13.42 9.09 -1.72
CA GLY A 71 14.40 8.06 -2.00
C GLY A 71 14.35 6.87 -1.04
N ALA A 72 13.29 6.70 -0.29
CA ALA A 72 13.08 5.60 0.65
C ALA A 72 11.88 4.74 0.26
N LEU A 73 11.75 3.61 0.95
CA LEU A 73 10.53 2.81 0.90
C LEU A 73 9.71 3.03 2.16
N TRP A 74 8.40 3.10 1.98
CA TRP A 74 7.44 3.28 3.06
C TRP A 74 6.50 2.08 3.11
N PHE A 75 6.19 1.59 4.30
CA PHE A 75 5.32 0.44 4.48
C PHE A 75 4.34 0.61 5.64
N CYS A 76 3.22 -0.10 5.55
CA CYS A 76 2.22 -0.17 6.60
C CYS A 76 2.60 -1.23 7.64
N LYS A 77 2.36 -0.92 8.91
CA LYS A 77 2.36 -1.89 10.02
C LYS A 77 0.93 -2.10 10.48
N LEU A 78 0.36 -3.26 10.16
CA LEU A 78 -1.04 -3.57 10.52
C LEU A 78 -1.23 -3.55 12.04
N THR A 79 -0.28 -4.12 12.78
CA THR A 79 -0.30 -4.11 14.24
C THR A 79 0.56 -2.98 14.77
N GLY A 80 -0.02 -2.20 15.68
CA GLY A 80 0.64 -1.06 16.29
C GLY A 80 0.48 0.27 15.53
N GLY A 81 -0.31 0.26 14.44
CA GLY A 81 -0.84 1.48 13.81
C GLY A 81 0.20 2.49 13.34
N ARG A 82 1.30 2.03 12.71
CA ARG A 82 2.41 2.91 12.30
C ARG A 82 2.70 2.80 10.81
N LEU A 83 3.37 3.81 10.28
CA LEU A 83 4.11 3.70 9.03
C LEU A 83 5.59 3.46 9.34
N GLY A 84 6.20 2.54 8.59
CA GLY A 84 7.64 2.31 8.61
C GLY A 84 8.30 2.91 7.38
N ARG A 85 9.53 3.39 7.52
CA ARG A 85 10.39 3.89 6.45
C ARG A 85 11.68 3.08 6.44
N VAL A 86 12.03 2.54 5.29
CA VAL A 86 13.30 1.84 5.07
C VAL A 86 14.24 2.72 4.23
N ASP A 87 15.45 2.90 4.69
CA ASP A 87 16.53 3.48 3.89
C ASP A 87 17.11 2.36 2.98
N PRO A 88 17.01 2.45 1.65
CA PRO A 88 17.46 1.38 0.76
C PRO A 88 18.98 1.19 0.73
N LYS A 89 19.75 2.18 1.18
CA LYS A 89 21.24 2.11 1.21
C LYS A 89 21.73 1.36 2.42
N THR A 90 21.06 1.52 3.57
CA THR A 90 21.51 0.99 4.86
C THR A 90 20.64 -0.14 5.40
N GLY A 91 19.39 -0.24 4.93
CA GLY A 91 18.37 -1.13 5.48
C GLY A 91 17.78 -0.63 6.81
N ALA A 92 18.19 0.55 7.28
CA ALA A 92 17.71 1.11 8.54
C ALA A 92 16.22 1.41 8.47
N ILE A 93 15.47 0.97 9.49
CA ILE A 93 14.02 1.17 9.60
C ILE A 93 13.71 2.20 10.68
N THR A 94 12.92 3.21 10.30
CA THR A 94 12.38 4.24 11.20
C THR A 94 10.86 4.18 11.20
N GLU A 95 10.22 4.39 12.34
CA GLU A 95 8.77 4.31 12.50
C GLU A 95 8.15 5.67 12.79
N PHE A 96 6.96 5.90 12.24
CA PHE A 96 6.17 7.12 12.41
C PHE A 96 4.77 6.76 12.90
N ALA A 97 4.39 7.33 14.04
CA ALA A 97 3.09 7.09 14.68
C ALA A 97 2.11 8.19 14.29
N PRO A 98 0.93 7.86 13.76
CA PRO A 98 -0.20 8.77 13.69
C PRO A 98 -0.59 9.26 15.10
N PRO A 99 -1.24 10.43 15.21
CA PRO A 99 -1.65 10.98 16.51
C PRO A 99 -2.70 10.12 17.24
N ASN A 100 -3.41 9.28 16.48
CA ASN A 100 -4.39 8.34 17.02
C ASN A 100 -3.83 6.91 16.99
N SER A 101 -3.84 6.23 18.14
CA SER A 101 -3.33 4.86 18.31
C SER A 101 -4.21 3.78 17.66
N GLU A 102 -5.45 4.11 17.26
CA GLU A 102 -6.41 3.16 16.67
C GLU A 102 -6.28 3.03 15.15
N VAL A 103 -5.28 3.68 14.55
CA VAL A 103 -5.02 3.58 13.12
C VAL A 103 -4.51 2.18 12.77
N GLN A 104 -5.09 1.57 11.73
CA GLN A 104 -4.66 0.28 11.16
C GLN A 104 -4.33 0.43 9.68
N PRO A 105 -3.15 1.00 9.33
CA PRO A 105 -2.79 1.28 7.94
C PRO A 105 -2.59 -0.03 7.19
N ARG A 106 -3.23 -0.17 6.02
CA ARG A 106 -3.20 -1.42 5.24
C ARG A 106 -2.49 -1.27 3.90
N ARG A 107 -2.91 -0.33 3.07
CA ARG A 107 -2.28 -0.04 1.79
C ARG A 107 -1.88 1.43 1.72
N LEU A 108 -0.92 1.73 0.86
CA LEU A 108 -0.40 3.08 0.72
C LEU A 108 0.03 3.39 -0.72
N VAL A 109 0.06 4.67 -1.04
CA VAL A 109 0.57 5.21 -2.30
C VAL A 109 1.38 6.47 -2.01
N ALA A 110 2.48 6.65 -2.76
CA ALA A 110 3.31 7.85 -2.67
C ALA A 110 2.90 8.86 -3.74
N VAL A 111 2.61 10.10 -3.36
CA VAL A 111 2.16 11.16 -4.26
C VAL A 111 2.69 12.52 -3.81
N SER A 112 3.44 13.20 -4.68
CA SER A 112 3.80 14.62 -4.50
C SER A 112 4.31 14.99 -3.09
N GLY A 113 5.31 14.27 -2.60
CA GLY A 113 5.92 14.54 -1.29
C GLY A 113 5.08 14.10 -0.09
N ALA A 114 4.13 13.20 -0.29
CA ALA A 114 3.31 12.62 0.77
C ALA A 114 3.07 11.12 0.57
N ILE A 115 2.78 10.43 1.64
CA ILE A 115 2.28 9.05 1.66
C ILE A 115 0.81 9.10 2.04
N TYR A 116 -0.07 8.64 1.14
CA TYR A 116 -1.47 8.38 1.46
C TYR A 116 -1.65 6.92 1.81
N PHE A 117 -2.50 6.63 2.77
CA PHE A 117 -2.76 5.26 3.21
C PHE A 117 -4.22 5.05 3.60
N THR A 118 -4.68 3.83 3.42
CA THR A 118 -5.99 3.40 3.90
C THR A 118 -5.88 2.93 5.34
N ASP A 119 -6.65 3.54 6.24
CA ASP A 119 -6.82 3.12 7.63
C ASP A 119 -8.03 2.19 7.71
N PHE A 120 -7.79 0.91 7.55
CA PHE A 120 -8.81 -0.12 7.43
C PHE A 120 -9.69 -0.23 8.70
N GLY A 121 -9.07 -0.23 9.87
CA GLY A 121 -9.79 -0.37 11.13
C GLY A 121 -10.54 0.88 11.58
N GLY A 122 -10.06 2.08 11.17
CA GLY A 122 -10.69 3.35 11.54
C GLY A 122 -11.61 3.94 10.47
N GLY A 123 -11.74 3.27 9.31
CA GLY A 123 -12.57 3.75 8.21
C GLY A 123 -12.12 5.11 7.66
N ARG A 124 -10.80 5.34 7.52
CA ARG A 124 -10.26 6.66 7.17
C ARG A 124 -9.28 6.58 6.00
N LEU A 125 -9.14 7.69 5.29
CA LEU A 125 -7.97 7.99 4.47
C LEU A 125 -6.97 8.76 5.32
N GLY A 126 -5.70 8.32 5.32
CA GLY A 126 -4.63 9.01 6.00
C GLY A 126 -3.60 9.59 5.03
N ARG A 127 -2.91 10.64 5.46
CA ARG A 127 -1.75 11.24 4.80
C ARG A 127 -0.62 11.47 5.79
N LEU A 128 0.60 11.16 5.39
CA LEU A 128 1.83 11.60 6.02
C LEU A 128 2.59 12.51 5.04
N THR A 129 2.85 13.76 5.41
CA THR A 129 3.69 14.66 4.62
C THR A 129 5.16 14.29 4.84
N LEU A 130 5.94 14.12 3.76
CA LEU A 130 7.32 13.66 3.84
C LEU A 130 8.27 14.72 4.43
N ALA A 131 7.97 16.02 4.24
CA ALA A 131 8.84 17.11 4.68
C ALA A 131 8.86 17.28 6.21
N ASP A 132 7.70 17.31 6.85
CA ASP A 132 7.56 17.63 8.29
C ASP A 132 7.03 16.44 9.12
N LYS A 133 6.79 15.30 8.48
CA LYS A 133 6.27 14.07 9.09
C LYS A 133 4.92 14.23 9.80
N LYS A 134 4.13 15.24 9.39
CA LYS A 134 2.80 15.45 9.94
C LYS A 134 1.77 14.53 9.31
N PHE A 135 0.92 13.99 10.17
CA PHE A 135 -0.23 13.18 9.78
C PHE A 135 -1.50 14.02 9.66
N GLN A 136 -2.34 13.64 8.72
CA GLN A 136 -3.71 14.12 8.59
C GLN A 136 -4.62 12.91 8.28
N LEU A 137 -5.79 12.88 8.89
CA LEU A 137 -6.77 11.80 8.73
C LEU A 137 -8.11 12.41 8.33
N TRP A 138 -8.79 11.78 7.37
CA TRP A 138 -10.14 12.13 6.93
C TRP A 138 -11.04 10.93 7.09
N GLN A 139 -12.20 11.12 7.70
CA GLN A 139 -13.21 10.08 7.77
C GLN A 139 -13.68 9.73 6.36
N SER A 140 -13.72 8.45 6.04
CA SER A 140 -14.21 7.94 4.77
C SER A 140 -15.72 8.18 4.64
N PRO A 141 -16.26 8.40 3.43
CA PRO A 141 -17.67 8.76 3.25
C PRO A 141 -18.69 7.79 3.85
N SER A 142 -18.38 6.50 3.92
CA SER A 142 -19.26 5.51 4.55
C SER A 142 -19.05 5.33 6.06
N GLY A 143 -18.18 6.14 6.69
CA GLY A 143 -17.98 6.14 8.15
C GLY A 143 -16.91 5.18 8.64
N SER A 144 -16.86 4.97 9.97
CA SER A 144 -15.84 4.22 10.68
C SER A 144 -15.74 2.75 10.24
N ASP A 145 -16.85 2.16 9.86
CA ASP A 145 -16.95 0.75 9.51
C ASP A 145 -16.78 0.49 8.00
N SER A 146 -16.22 1.46 7.25
CA SER A 146 -16.12 1.39 5.78
C SER A 146 -15.00 0.47 5.27
N GLU A 147 -14.03 0.13 6.11
CA GLU A 147 -12.89 -0.76 5.77
C GLU A 147 -12.15 -0.36 4.48
N PRO A 148 -11.57 0.84 4.37
CA PRO A 148 -10.84 1.27 3.17
C PRO A 148 -9.65 0.35 2.92
N TYR A 149 -9.47 -0.16 1.66
CA TYR A 149 -8.45 -1.15 1.40
C TYR A 149 -7.55 -0.80 0.21
N GLY A 150 -7.86 -1.26 -1.01
CA GLY A 150 -7.05 -0.95 -2.20
C GLY A 150 -6.97 0.54 -2.43
N ILE A 151 -5.78 1.05 -2.77
CA ILE A 151 -5.51 2.47 -3.01
C ILE A 151 -4.53 2.63 -4.16
N ASP A 152 -4.74 3.63 -4.99
CA ASP A 152 -3.78 4.11 -6.00
C ASP A 152 -4.09 5.58 -6.34
N VAL A 153 -3.28 6.16 -7.24
CA VAL A 153 -3.40 7.53 -7.71
C VAL A 153 -3.64 7.57 -9.22
N ASP A 154 -4.54 8.42 -9.69
CA ASP A 154 -4.73 8.64 -11.12
C ASP A 154 -3.67 9.60 -11.72
N SER A 155 -3.70 9.78 -13.04
CA SER A 155 -2.77 10.65 -13.77
C SER A 155 -2.89 12.14 -13.40
N THR A 156 -3.96 12.54 -12.72
CA THR A 156 -4.23 13.92 -12.27
C THR A 156 -3.87 14.14 -10.79
N GLY A 157 -3.33 13.11 -10.11
CA GLY A 157 -2.95 13.17 -8.70
C GLY A 157 -4.09 12.98 -7.71
N LYS A 158 -5.27 12.54 -8.17
CA LYS A 158 -6.38 12.18 -7.29
C LYS A 158 -6.16 10.78 -6.70
N ILE A 159 -6.46 10.63 -5.43
CA ILE A 159 -6.34 9.36 -4.72
C ILE A 159 -7.63 8.56 -4.88
N TRP A 160 -7.50 7.31 -5.30
CA TRP A 160 -8.61 6.40 -5.43
C TRP A 160 -8.45 5.24 -4.46
N TYR A 161 -9.51 4.90 -3.76
CA TYR A 161 -9.54 3.74 -2.87
C TYR A 161 -10.94 3.13 -2.82
N GLU A 162 -11.02 1.89 -2.38
CA GLU A 162 -12.30 1.19 -2.25
C GLU A 162 -12.64 0.98 -0.78
N GLU A 163 -13.91 1.17 -0.43
CA GLU A 163 -14.51 0.85 0.85
C GLU A 163 -15.03 -0.58 0.80
N SER A 164 -14.29 -1.52 1.45
CA SER A 164 -14.48 -2.96 1.33
C SER A 164 -15.62 -3.54 2.15
N ALA A 165 -16.10 -2.83 3.17
CA ALA A 165 -17.19 -3.31 4.00
C ALA A 165 -18.45 -3.58 3.16
N GLU A 166 -19.15 -4.68 3.44
CA GLU A 166 -20.34 -5.10 2.67
C GLU A 166 -21.38 -4.00 2.53
N LYS A 167 -21.63 -3.25 3.60
CA LYS A 167 -22.58 -2.14 3.62
C LYS A 167 -22.08 -0.88 2.90
N ALA A 168 -20.77 -0.70 2.82
CA ALA A 168 -20.14 0.41 2.12
C ALA A 168 -20.04 0.12 0.61
N ASN A 169 -19.20 -0.81 0.22
CA ASN A 169 -19.01 -1.32 -1.15
C ASN A 169 -19.00 -0.21 -2.20
N LYS A 170 -18.08 0.75 -2.06
CA LYS A 170 -17.99 1.96 -2.90
C LYS A 170 -16.56 2.21 -3.34
N LEU A 171 -16.43 2.75 -4.55
CA LEU A 171 -15.18 3.34 -4.99
C LEU A 171 -15.17 4.83 -4.63
N VAL A 172 -14.11 5.29 -4.02
CA VAL A 172 -13.97 6.67 -3.53
C VAL A 172 -12.79 7.34 -4.22
N ARG A 173 -13.00 8.56 -4.70
CA ARG A 173 -11.95 9.45 -5.19
C ARG A 173 -11.80 10.63 -4.24
N PHE A 174 -10.59 10.88 -3.79
CA PHE A 174 -10.23 12.03 -2.96
C PHE A 174 -9.38 13.02 -3.76
N ASP A 175 -9.72 14.28 -3.71
CA ASP A 175 -8.94 15.37 -4.29
C ASP A 175 -8.05 16.01 -3.23
N PRO A 176 -6.71 15.82 -3.29
CA PRO A 176 -5.79 16.41 -2.32
C PRO A 176 -5.81 17.94 -2.25
N ALA A 177 -6.11 18.61 -3.36
CA ALA A 177 -6.10 20.07 -3.43
C ALA A 177 -7.32 20.69 -2.72
N THR A 178 -8.49 20.08 -2.87
CA THR A 178 -9.74 20.58 -2.30
C THR A 178 -10.16 19.82 -1.03
N GLN A 179 -9.52 18.70 -0.73
CA GLN A 179 -9.84 17.75 0.34
C GLN A 179 -11.29 17.23 0.28
N LYS A 180 -11.83 17.10 -0.93
CA LYS A 180 -13.18 16.61 -1.16
C LYS A 180 -13.20 15.19 -1.67
N PHE A 181 -14.20 14.44 -1.21
CA PHE A 181 -14.49 13.10 -1.69
C PHE A 181 -15.54 13.12 -2.80
N THR A 182 -15.38 12.23 -3.77
CA THR A 182 -16.42 11.85 -4.73
C THR A 182 -16.63 10.35 -4.60
N VAL A 183 -17.89 9.91 -4.51
CA VAL A 183 -18.23 8.51 -4.27
C VAL A 183 -18.90 7.93 -5.50
N PHE A 184 -18.49 6.72 -5.88
CA PHE A 184 -19.04 5.97 -6.99
C PHE A 184 -19.55 4.62 -6.48
N PRO A 185 -20.77 4.19 -6.84
CA PRO A 185 -21.27 2.87 -6.50
C PRO A 185 -20.45 1.80 -7.22
N MET A 186 -20.11 0.71 -6.53
CA MET A 186 -19.51 -0.45 -7.18
C MET A 186 -20.55 -1.14 -8.06
N PRO A 187 -20.16 -1.61 -9.26
CA PRO A 187 -21.10 -2.24 -10.20
C PRO A 187 -21.63 -3.61 -9.73
N VAL A 188 -20.96 -4.19 -8.75
CA VAL A 188 -21.33 -5.48 -8.13
C VAL A 188 -21.20 -5.39 -6.62
N LYS A 189 -22.00 -6.17 -5.90
CA LYS A 189 -21.94 -6.27 -4.43
C LYS A 189 -20.71 -7.07 -3.99
N ASN A 190 -20.27 -6.84 -2.77
CA ASN A 190 -19.17 -7.57 -2.11
C ASN A 190 -17.89 -7.59 -2.95
N SER A 191 -17.47 -6.44 -3.46
CA SER A 191 -16.37 -6.35 -4.44
C SER A 191 -15.00 -6.66 -3.84
N SER A 192 -14.71 -6.24 -2.62
CA SER A 192 -13.44 -6.42 -1.90
C SER A 192 -12.21 -6.23 -2.79
N VAL A 193 -11.86 -4.97 -3.05
CA VAL A 193 -10.70 -4.58 -3.86
C VAL A 193 -9.45 -4.51 -3.00
N ARG A 194 -8.60 -5.52 -3.07
CA ARG A 194 -7.36 -5.59 -2.27
C ARG A 194 -6.20 -4.80 -2.86
N SER A 195 -6.26 -4.50 -4.15
CA SER A 195 -5.23 -3.76 -4.86
C SER A 195 -5.86 -2.95 -5.99
N ILE A 196 -5.34 -1.76 -6.21
CA ILE A 196 -5.62 -0.93 -7.39
C ILE A 196 -4.27 -0.73 -8.08
N THR A 197 -4.24 -0.81 -9.40
CA THR A 197 -3.01 -0.61 -10.17
C THR A 197 -3.29 0.26 -11.38
N ARG A 198 -2.47 1.29 -11.56
CA ARG A 198 -2.54 2.18 -12.72
C ARG A 198 -1.70 1.62 -13.87
N ASP A 199 -2.27 1.54 -15.06
CA ASP A 199 -1.54 1.19 -16.27
C ASP A 199 -0.86 2.42 -16.93
N ALA A 200 -0.07 2.15 -17.98
CA ALA A 200 0.65 3.19 -18.72
C ALA A 200 -0.28 4.20 -19.45
N ARG A 201 -1.56 3.90 -19.60
CA ARG A 201 -2.59 4.78 -20.17
C ARG A 201 -3.31 5.61 -19.11
N GLY A 202 -2.96 5.44 -17.82
CA GLY A 202 -3.58 6.13 -16.70
C GLY A 202 -4.85 5.48 -16.16
N ARG A 203 -5.28 4.33 -16.71
CA ARG A 203 -6.47 3.61 -16.26
C ARG A 203 -6.19 2.86 -14.96
N LEU A 204 -7.17 2.81 -14.07
CA LEU A 204 -7.08 2.10 -12.80
C LEU A 204 -7.74 0.73 -12.91
N TRP A 205 -6.98 -0.31 -12.67
CA TRP A 205 -7.41 -1.71 -12.72
C TRP A 205 -7.60 -2.26 -11.32
N MET A 206 -8.71 -2.94 -11.08
CA MET A 206 -9.14 -3.45 -9.79
C MET A 206 -9.62 -4.90 -9.89
N PRO A 207 -8.93 -5.86 -9.27
CA PRO A 207 -9.47 -7.22 -9.12
C PRO A 207 -10.57 -7.21 -8.04
N LEU A 208 -11.76 -7.65 -8.40
CA LEU A 208 -12.89 -7.80 -7.50
C LEU A 208 -12.88 -9.24 -6.96
N SER A 209 -12.31 -9.44 -5.76
CA SER A 209 -11.91 -10.77 -5.26
C SER A 209 -13.08 -11.73 -5.07
N LEU A 210 -14.22 -11.27 -4.54
CA LEU A 210 -15.37 -12.14 -4.28
C LEU A 210 -16.24 -12.39 -5.54
N PRO A 211 -16.54 -11.37 -6.36
CA PRO A 211 -17.29 -11.57 -7.58
C PRO A 211 -16.53 -12.26 -8.72
N ASN A 212 -15.22 -12.51 -8.56
CA ASN A 212 -14.34 -13.07 -9.59
C ASN A 212 -14.37 -12.27 -10.92
N LYS A 213 -14.21 -10.95 -10.81
CA LYS A 213 -14.24 -9.99 -11.94
C LYS A 213 -13.05 -9.04 -11.89
N ILE A 214 -12.80 -8.37 -13.00
CA ILE A 214 -11.87 -7.24 -13.09
C ILE A 214 -12.69 -6.01 -13.48
N MET A 215 -12.46 -4.90 -12.77
CA MET A 215 -13.02 -3.59 -13.08
C MET A 215 -11.92 -2.64 -13.56
N VAL A 216 -12.26 -1.75 -14.48
CA VAL A 216 -11.40 -0.65 -14.92
C VAL A 216 -12.14 0.66 -14.79
N VAL A 217 -11.40 1.72 -14.39
CA VAL A 217 -11.82 3.12 -14.44
C VAL A 217 -10.95 3.83 -15.47
N GLU A 218 -11.59 4.51 -16.43
CA GLU A 218 -10.95 5.27 -17.51
C GLU A 218 -11.02 6.77 -17.23
#